data_3e6b0037b37457ebe7a8dd9651b8b52f
#
_entry.id   3e6b0037b37457ebe7a8dd9651b8b52f
#
_cell.length_a   1.000
_cell.length_b   1.000
_cell.length_c   1.000
_cell.angle_alpha   90.00
_cell.angle_beta   90.00
_cell.angle_gamma   90.00
#
_symmetry.space_group_name_H-M   'P 1'
#
loop_
_entity.id
_entity.type
_entity.pdbx_description
1 polymer ?
#
loop_
_entity_poly.entity_id
_entity_poly.type
_entity_poly.pdbx_seq_one_letter_code
_entity_poly.pdbx_strand_id
1 'polypeptide(L)'
;MQEILVLYWSRNGSTRRLADVIAEGIESVPGLSARLRTVPDVSTVCAAIAPEIPEQGPPYAELRDLEECIGLALGSPTRFGNMASALKHFLDTTTPVWMAGSLAGKPAAVFTSTGSMHGGQETTLVSMMLPLLHHGMLIVGLPYTNPELSRTQRGGTPYGASHLAGSDNNSSLDADERRLAFAQGRRLGETAIALSAAAAAATATGRR
;
A
#
# COMPACT_ATOMS: atom_id res chain seq x y z
N MET A 1 16.78 -6.87 9.74
CA MET A 1 15.77 -5.80 9.85
C MET A 1 14.50 -6.36 9.22
N GLN A 2 13.36 -6.23 9.85
CA GLN A 2 12.09 -6.71 9.28
C GLN A 2 11.60 -5.69 8.25
N GLU A 3 10.96 -6.17 7.18
CA GLU A 3 10.57 -5.31 6.07
C GLU A 3 9.05 -5.25 5.88
N ILE A 4 8.57 -4.05 5.63
CA ILE A 4 7.21 -3.79 5.16
C ILE A 4 7.30 -3.51 3.66
N LEU A 5 6.55 -4.27 2.87
CA LEU A 5 6.46 -4.01 1.44
C LEU A 5 5.54 -2.82 1.16
N VAL A 6 6.02 -1.83 0.43
CA VAL A 6 5.25 -0.72 -0.12
C VAL A 6 5.14 -0.95 -1.63
N LEU A 7 4.04 -1.57 -2.05
CA LEU A 7 3.76 -1.92 -3.43
C LEU A 7 2.77 -0.95 -4.05
N TYR A 8 3.14 -0.32 -5.15
CA TYR A 8 2.28 0.65 -5.81
C TYR A 8 2.47 0.65 -7.33
N TRP A 9 1.49 1.26 -8.03
CA TRP A 9 1.64 1.73 -9.40
C TRP A 9 1.30 3.21 -9.47
N SER A 10 2.02 3.98 -10.29
CA SER A 10 1.83 5.42 -10.41
C SER A 10 2.06 5.89 -11.84
N ARG A 11 1.05 6.50 -12.47
CA ARG A 11 1.16 7.00 -13.84
C ARG A 11 2.01 8.27 -13.93
N ASN A 12 1.71 9.26 -13.09
CA ASN A 12 2.29 10.61 -13.14
C ASN A 12 2.99 11.00 -11.82
N GLY A 13 3.42 10.01 -11.05
CA GLY A 13 4.17 10.24 -9.81
C GLY A 13 3.34 10.56 -8.57
N SER A 14 2.03 10.84 -8.65
CA SER A 14 1.21 11.20 -7.49
C SER A 14 1.16 10.10 -6.44
N THR A 15 0.86 8.87 -6.83
CA THR A 15 0.85 7.71 -5.92
C THR A 15 2.25 7.41 -5.39
N ARG A 16 3.32 7.64 -6.20
CA ARG A 16 4.70 7.50 -5.76
C ARG A 16 5.03 8.44 -4.61
N ARG A 17 4.70 9.74 -4.73
CA ARG A 17 4.92 10.71 -3.64
C ARG A 17 4.25 10.29 -2.33
N LEU A 18 3.08 9.68 -2.42
CA LEU A 18 2.39 9.16 -1.25
C LEU A 18 3.12 7.92 -0.68
N ALA A 19 3.55 7.01 -1.55
CA ALA A 19 4.33 5.82 -1.17
C ALA A 19 5.63 6.19 -0.44
N ASP A 20 6.33 7.23 -0.92
CA ASP A 20 7.57 7.71 -0.29
C ASP A 20 7.30 8.18 1.15
N VAL A 21 6.21 8.92 1.40
CA VAL A 21 5.84 9.37 2.75
C VAL A 21 5.38 8.23 3.65
N ILE A 22 4.68 7.24 3.10
CA ILE A 22 4.32 6.02 3.84
C ILE A 22 5.58 5.25 4.25
N ALA A 23 6.57 5.15 3.36
CA ALA A 23 7.85 4.54 3.65
C ALA A 23 8.59 5.28 4.78
N GLU A 24 8.64 6.62 4.78
CA GLU A 24 9.17 7.42 5.88
C GLU A 24 8.47 7.08 7.22
N GLY A 25 7.14 6.92 7.20
CA GLY A 25 6.37 6.52 8.37
C GLY A 25 6.73 5.13 8.90
N ILE A 26 6.90 4.15 8.02
CA ILE A 26 7.35 2.79 8.36
C ILE A 26 8.75 2.84 9.00
N GLU A 27 9.68 3.55 8.36
CA GLU A 27 11.07 3.65 8.79
C GLU A 27 11.25 4.46 10.10
N SER A 28 10.22 5.21 10.50
CA SER A 28 10.19 5.86 11.82
C SER A 28 10.06 4.85 12.98
N VAL A 29 9.70 3.59 12.68
CA VAL A 29 9.58 2.53 13.68
C VAL A 29 10.91 1.77 13.80
N PRO A 30 11.56 1.75 14.97
CA PRO A 30 12.85 1.07 15.13
C PRO A 30 12.81 -0.40 14.73
N GLY A 31 13.81 -0.84 13.97
CA GLY A 31 13.95 -2.22 13.53
C GLY A 31 13.23 -2.56 12.22
N LEU A 32 12.49 -1.60 11.63
CA LEU A 32 11.85 -1.75 10.32
C LEU A 32 12.60 -1.03 9.20
N SER A 33 12.40 -1.52 8.00
CA SER A 33 12.70 -0.84 6.74
C SER A 33 11.52 -0.96 5.78
N ALA A 34 11.36 0.02 4.89
CA ALA A 34 10.38 -0.02 3.82
C ALA A 34 11.03 -0.59 2.56
N ARG A 35 10.40 -1.63 1.98
CA ARG A 35 10.78 -2.18 0.68
C ARG A 35 9.83 -1.62 -0.37
N LEU A 36 10.26 -0.59 -1.12
CA LEU A 36 9.45 -0.03 -2.20
C LEU A 36 9.57 -0.90 -3.45
N ARG A 37 8.41 -1.21 -4.06
CA ARG A 37 8.28 -1.91 -5.34
C ARG A 37 7.20 -1.26 -6.19
N THR A 38 7.37 -1.37 -7.50
CA THR A 38 6.34 -0.99 -8.47
C THR A 38 5.99 -2.19 -9.35
N VAL A 39 5.03 -2.02 -10.25
CA VAL A 39 4.64 -3.01 -11.25
C VAL A 39 4.76 -2.40 -12.64
N PRO A 40 5.08 -3.21 -13.69
CA PRO A 40 5.15 -2.71 -15.06
C PRO A 40 3.78 -2.27 -15.56
N ASP A 41 3.80 -1.38 -16.54
CA ASP A 41 2.60 -1.06 -17.32
C ASP A 41 2.11 -2.29 -18.10
N VAL A 42 0.81 -2.35 -18.33
CA VAL A 42 0.20 -3.39 -19.17
C VAL A 42 -0.35 -2.80 -20.46
N SER A 43 -0.25 -3.56 -21.55
CA SER A 43 -0.84 -3.21 -22.84
C SER A 43 -2.33 -3.50 -22.88
N THR A 44 -3.01 -3.04 -23.95
CA THR A 44 -4.42 -3.37 -24.21
C THR A 44 -4.63 -4.86 -24.57
N VAL A 45 -3.57 -5.57 -24.87
CA VAL A 45 -3.59 -7.04 -25.07
C VAL A 45 -3.20 -7.82 -23.82
N CYS A 46 -3.27 -7.20 -22.65
CA CYS A 46 -3.00 -7.80 -21.34
C CYS A 46 -1.58 -8.37 -21.18
N ALA A 47 -0.60 -7.77 -21.85
CA ALA A 47 0.81 -8.11 -21.71
C ALA A 47 1.57 -6.98 -21.00
N ALA A 48 2.56 -7.31 -20.17
CA ALA A 48 3.49 -6.33 -19.64
C ALA A 48 4.34 -5.78 -20.81
N ILE A 49 4.44 -4.45 -20.90
CA ILE A 49 5.14 -3.75 -22.00
C ILE A 49 6.40 -3.02 -21.55
N ALA A 50 6.64 -2.96 -20.24
CA ALA A 50 7.82 -2.30 -19.69
C ALA A 50 9.08 -3.19 -19.84
N PRO A 51 10.29 -2.59 -19.90
CA PRO A 51 11.54 -3.34 -19.81
C PRO A 51 11.61 -4.20 -18.55
N GLU A 52 12.42 -5.26 -18.55
CA GLU A 52 12.61 -6.13 -17.37
C GLU A 52 13.10 -5.37 -16.13
N ILE A 53 13.82 -4.27 -16.33
CA ILE A 53 14.31 -3.38 -15.28
C ILE A 53 13.72 -2.00 -15.51
N PRO A 54 13.09 -1.37 -14.50
CA PRO A 54 12.56 -0.01 -14.67
C PRO A 54 13.70 0.97 -14.95
N GLU A 55 13.53 1.85 -15.92
CA GLU A 55 14.50 2.91 -16.23
C GLU A 55 14.66 3.89 -15.07
N GLN A 56 13.62 4.08 -14.30
CA GLN A 56 13.60 4.97 -13.14
C GLN A 56 12.66 4.41 -12.05
N GLY A 57 13.01 4.70 -10.80
CA GLY A 57 12.21 4.29 -9.66
C GLY A 57 12.65 2.98 -9.02
N PRO A 58 11.84 2.41 -8.12
CA PRO A 58 12.15 1.15 -7.46
C PRO A 58 12.05 -0.03 -8.44
N PRO A 59 12.73 -1.16 -8.14
CA PRO A 59 12.59 -2.40 -8.90
C PRO A 59 11.14 -2.87 -8.98
N TYR A 60 10.83 -3.68 -10.00
CA TYR A 60 9.54 -4.35 -10.06
C TYR A 60 9.39 -5.35 -8.92
N ALA A 61 8.13 -5.52 -8.49
CA ALA A 61 7.77 -6.48 -7.48
C ALA A 61 7.90 -7.90 -8.01
N GLU A 62 8.42 -8.79 -7.17
CA GLU A 62 8.44 -10.22 -7.37
C GLU A 62 7.57 -10.93 -6.31
N LEU A 63 7.15 -12.16 -6.55
CA LEU A 63 6.34 -12.91 -5.58
C LEU A 63 7.06 -13.08 -4.24
N ARG A 64 8.38 -13.24 -4.25
CA ARG A 64 9.20 -13.32 -3.03
C ARG A 64 9.11 -12.08 -2.14
N ASP A 65 8.87 -10.89 -2.72
CA ASP A 65 8.70 -9.67 -1.92
C ASP A 65 7.46 -9.77 -1.01
N LEU A 66 6.39 -10.43 -1.50
CA LEU A 66 5.19 -10.72 -0.71
C LEU A 66 5.43 -11.81 0.34
N GLU A 67 6.21 -12.84 0.01
CA GLU A 67 6.51 -13.94 0.91
C GLU A 67 7.35 -13.47 2.10
N GLU A 68 8.39 -12.67 1.85
CA GLU A 68 9.36 -12.22 2.84
C GLU A 68 8.89 -11.06 3.73
N CYS A 69 7.99 -10.19 3.24
CA CYS A 69 7.53 -9.04 4.01
C CYS A 69 6.73 -9.46 5.26
N ILE A 70 6.74 -8.61 6.30
CA ILE A 70 5.91 -8.80 7.51
C ILE A 70 4.64 -7.94 7.49
N GLY A 71 4.42 -7.17 6.45
CA GLY A 71 3.24 -6.32 6.22
C GLY A 71 3.29 -5.69 4.84
N LEU A 72 2.17 -5.18 4.37
CA LEU A 72 2.00 -4.65 3.01
C LEU A 72 1.28 -3.31 3.02
N ALA A 73 1.85 -2.28 2.38
CA ALA A 73 1.14 -1.09 1.95
C ALA A 73 0.89 -1.16 0.43
N LEU A 74 -0.38 -1.22 0.02
CA LEU A 74 -0.79 -1.37 -1.38
C LEU A 74 -1.35 -0.05 -1.93
N GLY A 75 -0.78 0.47 -3.02
CA GLY A 75 -1.14 1.77 -3.58
C GLY A 75 -1.43 1.78 -5.07
N SER A 76 -2.44 2.53 -5.45
CA SER A 76 -2.84 2.75 -6.85
C SER A 76 -3.50 4.11 -7.03
N PRO A 77 -3.32 4.78 -8.17
CA PRO A 77 -4.27 5.83 -8.55
C PRO A 77 -5.64 5.22 -8.82
N THR A 78 -6.70 6.02 -8.67
CA THR A 78 -8.05 5.58 -9.04
C THR A 78 -8.17 5.32 -10.55
N ARG A 79 -8.91 4.29 -10.88
CA ARG A 79 -9.44 4.00 -12.22
C ARG A 79 -10.90 3.59 -12.05
N PHE A 80 -11.81 4.57 -12.24
CA PHE A 80 -13.26 4.38 -12.07
C PHE A 80 -13.62 3.76 -10.71
N GLY A 81 -13.02 4.27 -9.62
CA GLY A 81 -13.27 3.79 -8.26
C GLY A 81 -12.56 2.46 -7.91
N ASN A 82 -11.61 2.01 -8.74
CA ASN A 82 -10.83 0.79 -8.53
C ASN A 82 -9.35 1.04 -8.78
N MET A 83 -8.50 0.03 -8.53
CA MET A 83 -7.06 0.10 -8.81
C MET A 83 -6.78 0.07 -10.33
N ALA A 84 -5.58 0.51 -10.71
CA ALA A 84 -5.09 0.41 -12.07
C ALA A 84 -4.88 -1.04 -12.48
N SER A 85 -5.13 -1.33 -13.79
CA SER A 85 -4.97 -2.67 -14.36
C SER A 85 -3.59 -3.27 -14.16
N ALA A 86 -2.53 -2.47 -14.19
CA ALA A 86 -1.16 -2.92 -13.95
C ALA A 86 -0.99 -3.54 -12.55
N LEU A 87 -1.55 -2.89 -11.50
CA LEU A 87 -1.51 -3.44 -10.15
C LEU A 87 -2.40 -4.68 -10.02
N LYS A 88 -3.61 -4.63 -10.60
CA LYS A 88 -4.51 -5.79 -10.60
C LYS A 88 -3.90 -6.98 -11.34
N HIS A 89 -3.24 -6.76 -12.46
CA HIS A 89 -2.53 -7.80 -13.20
C HIS A 89 -1.47 -8.49 -12.33
N PHE A 90 -0.65 -7.72 -11.60
CA PHE A 90 0.31 -8.31 -10.67
C PHE A 90 -0.40 -9.14 -9.59
N LEU A 91 -1.48 -8.62 -8.97
CA LEU A 91 -2.24 -9.37 -7.97
C LEU A 91 -2.83 -10.67 -8.52
N ASP A 92 -3.22 -10.71 -9.80
CA ASP A 92 -3.73 -11.92 -10.44
C ASP A 92 -2.66 -13.02 -10.59
N THR A 93 -1.37 -12.67 -10.55
CA THR A 93 -0.27 -13.64 -10.56
C THR A 93 0.07 -14.21 -9.18
N THR A 94 -0.53 -13.70 -8.10
CA THR A 94 -0.18 -14.08 -6.72
C THR A 94 -0.85 -15.36 -6.22
N THR A 95 -1.51 -16.13 -7.08
CA THR A 95 -2.15 -17.41 -6.72
C THR A 95 -1.23 -18.35 -5.94
N PRO A 96 0.08 -18.55 -6.28
CA PRO A 96 0.96 -19.41 -5.48
C PRO A 96 1.17 -18.90 -4.04
N VAL A 97 1.30 -17.59 -3.85
CA VAL A 97 1.45 -16.93 -2.54
C VAL A 97 0.19 -17.12 -1.70
N TRP A 98 -1.00 -17.00 -2.34
CA TRP A 98 -2.29 -17.22 -1.70
C TRP A 98 -2.46 -18.68 -1.27
N MET A 99 -2.16 -19.65 -2.15
CA MET A 99 -2.25 -21.07 -1.85
C MET A 99 -1.31 -21.50 -0.72
N ALA A 100 -0.13 -20.89 -0.63
CA ALA A 100 0.81 -21.11 0.45
C ALA A 100 0.41 -20.43 1.77
N GLY A 101 -0.58 -19.52 1.76
CA GLY A 101 -0.98 -18.74 2.93
C GLY A 101 0.08 -17.75 3.41
N SER A 102 1.02 -17.36 2.54
CA SER A 102 2.20 -16.57 2.94
C SER A 102 1.87 -15.19 3.52
N LEU A 103 0.70 -14.61 3.18
CA LEU A 103 0.24 -13.32 3.68
C LEU A 103 -0.78 -13.43 4.83
N ALA A 104 -1.26 -14.63 5.16
CA ALA A 104 -2.28 -14.82 6.18
C ALA A 104 -1.82 -14.29 7.56
N GLY A 105 -2.67 -13.44 8.18
CA GLY A 105 -2.38 -12.82 9.47
C GLY A 105 -1.40 -11.64 9.43
N LYS A 106 -0.76 -11.33 8.30
CA LYS A 106 0.08 -10.13 8.15
C LYS A 106 -0.80 -8.88 8.00
N PRO A 107 -0.42 -7.71 8.55
CA PRO A 107 -1.19 -6.49 8.41
C PRO A 107 -1.02 -5.86 7.02
N ALA A 108 -2.08 -5.22 6.54
CA ALA A 108 -2.07 -4.49 5.28
C ALA A 108 -2.77 -3.13 5.40
N ALA A 109 -2.26 -2.15 4.69
CA ALA A 109 -2.87 -0.83 4.51
C ALA A 109 -2.97 -0.50 3.02
N VAL A 110 -3.91 0.36 2.66
CA VAL A 110 -4.14 0.79 1.27
C VAL A 110 -4.01 2.29 1.14
N PHE A 111 -3.56 2.80 -0.03
CA PHE A 111 -3.46 4.23 -0.30
C PHE A 111 -3.75 4.55 -1.76
N THR A 112 -4.26 5.75 -2.05
CA THR A 112 -4.69 6.12 -3.41
C THR A 112 -4.41 7.58 -3.75
N SER A 113 -4.50 7.90 -5.03
CA SER A 113 -4.47 9.26 -5.55
C SER A 113 -5.59 9.45 -6.57
N THR A 114 -6.26 10.61 -6.55
CA THR A 114 -7.37 10.94 -7.44
C THR A 114 -7.17 12.30 -8.10
N GLY A 115 -7.75 12.52 -9.27
CA GLY A 115 -7.73 13.82 -9.95
C GLY A 115 -8.76 14.82 -9.39
N SER A 116 -9.79 14.37 -8.68
CA SER A 116 -10.83 15.20 -8.08
C SER A 116 -11.21 14.73 -6.68
N MET A 117 -11.75 15.60 -5.84
CA MET A 117 -12.08 15.31 -4.44
C MET A 117 -13.06 14.13 -4.31
N HIS A 118 -14.12 14.11 -5.11
CA HIS A 118 -15.11 13.03 -5.13
C HIS A 118 -14.85 12.01 -6.26
N GLY A 119 -13.59 11.89 -6.71
CA GLY A 119 -13.19 11.04 -7.82
C GLY A 119 -12.96 9.56 -7.46
N GLY A 120 -13.48 9.11 -6.31
CA GLY A 120 -13.41 7.71 -5.89
C GLY A 120 -12.25 7.40 -4.93
N GLN A 121 -11.90 8.33 -4.04
CA GLN A 121 -10.87 8.07 -3.01
C GLN A 121 -11.24 6.87 -2.16
N GLU A 122 -12.42 6.90 -1.52
CA GLU A 122 -12.89 5.85 -0.61
C GLU A 122 -13.18 4.54 -1.34
N THR A 123 -13.86 4.60 -2.49
CA THR A 123 -14.22 3.39 -3.25
C THR A 123 -13.00 2.66 -3.77
N THR A 124 -11.97 3.38 -4.22
CA THR A 124 -10.70 2.77 -4.64
C THR A 124 -10.01 2.07 -3.47
N LEU A 125 -9.93 2.73 -2.30
CA LEU A 125 -9.33 2.14 -1.10
C LEU A 125 -10.09 0.88 -0.67
N VAL A 126 -11.41 0.96 -0.54
CA VAL A 126 -12.23 -0.18 -0.12
C VAL A 126 -12.15 -1.34 -1.12
N SER A 127 -12.14 -1.05 -2.43
CA SER A 127 -12.01 -2.10 -3.45
C SER A 127 -10.64 -2.81 -3.40
N MET A 128 -9.56 -2.08 -3.06
CA MET A 128 -8.23 -2.67 -2.88
C MET A 128 -8.11 -3.55 -1.64
N MET A 129 -8.95 -3.37 -0.62
CA MET A 129 -8.96 -4.22 0.56
C MET A 129 -9.46 -5.64 0.26
N LEU A 130 -10.35 -5.80 -0.73
CA LEU A 130 -10.96 -7.11 -1.04
C LEU A 130 -9.92 -8.19 -1.39
N PRO A 131 -8.99 -8.00 -2.35
CA PRO A 131 -7.96 -9.00 -2.61
C PRO A 131 -7.03 -9.25 -1.41
N LEU A 132 -6.76 -8.25 -0.57
CA LEU A 132 -5.96 -8.41 0.64
C LEU A 132 -6.67 -9.29 1.68
N LEU A 133 -7.99 -9.13 1.83
CA LEU A 133 -8.82 -10.00 2.68
C LEU A 133 -8.84 -11.44 2.15
N HIS A 134 -8.88 -11.64 0.81
CA HIS A 134 -8.74 -12.96 0.21
C HIS A 134 -7.39 -13.62 0.50
N HIS A 135 -6.33 -12.84 0.63
CA HIS A 135 -5.01 -13.31 1.10
C HIS A 135 -4.94 -13.55 2.62
N GLY A 136 -6.04 -13.30 3.36
CA GLY A 136 -6.09 -13.49 4.81
C GLY A 136 -5.38 -12.39 5.62
N MET A 137 -5.14 -11.22 5.02
CA MET A 137 -4.46 -10.10 5.67
C MET A 137 -5.39 -9.34 6.63
N LEU A 138 -4.79 -8.67 7.61
CA LEU A 138 -5.48 -7.82 8.58
C LEU A 138 -5.43 -6.37 8.12
N ILE A 139 -6.57 -5.78 7.80
CA ILE A 139 -6.63 -4.41 7.27
C ILE A 139 -6.41 -3.37 8.38
N VAL A 140 -5.47 -2.46 8.15
CA VAL A 140 -5.10 -1.37 9.05
C VAL A 140 -5.46 -0.03 8.41
N GLY A 141 -6.48 0.64 8.95
CA GLY A 141 -6.89 1.98 8.53
C GLY A 141 -6.28 3.08 9.41
N LEU A 142 -6.75 4.31 9.22
CA LEU A 142 -6.40 5.50 9.98
C LEU A 142 -7.49 5.82 11.00
N PRO A 143 -7.19 5.87 12.31
CA PRO A 143 -8.17 6.21 13.33
C PRO A 143 -8.38 7.74 13.41
N TYR A 144 -9.58 8.16 13.82
CA TYR A 144 -9.91 9.58 14.06
C TYR A 144 -9.16 10.24 15.22
N THR A 145 -8.28 9.51 15.90
CA THR A 145 -7.27 10.11 16.79
C THR A 145 -6.22 10.93 16.02
N ASN A 146 -6.17 10.83 14.69
CA ASN A 146 -5.47 11.76 13.83
C ASN A 146 -6.42 12.92 13.49
N PRO A 147 -6.23 14.12 14.07
CA PRO A 147 -7.17 15.23 13.90
C PRO A 147 -7.27 15.75 12.47
N GLU A 148 -6.27 15.42 11.63
CA GLU A 148 -6.25 15.73 10.20
C GLU A 148 -7.45 15.14 9.46
N LEU A 149 -7.93 13.95 9.85
CA LEU A 149 -9.11 13.31 9.24
C LEU A 149 -10.39 14.15 9.37
N SER A 150 -10.50 14.94 10.46
CA SER A 150 -11.68 15.77 10.70
C SER A 150 -11.62 17.16 10.05
N ARG A 151 -10.45 17.59 9.57
CA ARG A 151 -10.25 18.94 9.04
C ARG A 151 -9.75 19.00 7.60
N THR A 152 -9.24 17.88 7.05
CA THR A 152 -8.73 17.87 5.66
C THR A 152 -9.79 18.33 4.67
N GLN A 153 -9.35 19.11 3.69
CA GLN A 153 -10.17 19.59 2.58
C GLN A 153 -9.73 19.00 1.24
N ARG A 154 -8.86 17.98 1.26
CA ARG A 154 -8.32 17.33 0.07
C ARG A 154 -8.30 15.81 0.21
N GLY A 155 -7.13 15.22 0.37
CA GLY A 155 -6.98 13.79 0.61
C GLY A 155 -7.00 13.45 2.09
N GLY A 156 -7.13 12.15 2.38
CA GLY A 156 -7.17 11.62 3.74
C GLY A 156 -8.53 11.04 4.12
N THR A 157 -8.56 9.73 4.38
CA THR A 157 -9.77 9.00 4.77
C THR A 157 -9.43 8.01 5.89
N PRO A 158 -10.43 7.54 6.68
CA PRO A 158 -10.20 6.50 7.68
C PRO A 158 -9.85 5.13 7.05
N TYR A 159 -10.15 4.94 5.77
CA TYR A 159 -9.86 3.70 5.04
C TYR A 159 -8.39 3.62 4.59
N GLY A 160 -7.71 4.77 4.46
CA GLY A 160 -6.31 4.86 4.08
C GLY A 160 -5.93 6.26 3.63
N ALA A 161 -4.64 6.51 3.50
CA ALA A 161 -4.12 7.77 3.00
C ALA A 161 -4.54 7.98 1.53
N SER A 162 -4.92 9.20 1.20
CA SER A 162 -5.27 9.57 -0.17
C SER A 162 -4.72 10.94 -0.53
N HIS A 163 -4.56 11.20 -1.82
CA HIS A 163 -4.05 12.44 -2.36
C HIS A 163 -4.94 12.98 -3.46
N LEU A 164 -5.28 14.27 -3.36
CA LEU A 164 -5.94 15.01 -4.43
C LEU A 164 -4.90 15.62 -5.37
N ALA A 165 -4.59 14.91 -6.45
CA ALA A 165 -3.56 15.29 -7.41
C ALA A 165 -3.97 16.44 -8.35
N GLY A 166 -5.29 16.77 -8.44
CA GLY A 166 -5.80 17.74 -9.38
C GLY A 166 -6.00 17.21 -10.80
N SER A 167 -6.62 18.02 -11.65
CA SER A 167 -6.94 17.61 -13.03
C SER A 167 -5.71 17.39 -13.91
N ASP A 168 -4.63 18.08 -13.63
CA ASP A 168 -3.33 17.96 -14.31
C ASP A 168 -2.43 16.89 -13.68
N ASN A 169 -2.87 16.27 -12.57
CA ASN A 169 -2.13 15.27 -11.79
C ASN A 169 -0.78 15.77 -11.25
N ASN A 170 -0.63 17.06 -11.03
CA ASN A 170 0.63 17.68 -10.68
C ASN A 170 0.66 18.39 -9.31
N SER A 171 -0.46 18.38 -8.56
CA SER A 171 -0.50 18.94 -7.22
C SER A 171 0.47 18.21 -6.29
N SER A 172 1.15 18.97 -5.43
CA SER A 172 1.93 18.40 -4.33
C SER A 172 1.03 17.93 -3.20
N LEU A 173 1.54 17.01 -2.37
CA LEU A 173 0.91 16.67 -1.10
C LEU A 173 0.82 17.90 -0.21
N ASP A 174 -0.35 18.16 0.36
CA ASP A 174 -0.48 19.18 1.40
C ASP A 174 -0.01 18.65 2.77
N ALA A 175 -0.03 19.53 3.78
CA ALA A 175 0.46 19.19 5.11
C ALA A 175 -0.37 18.10 5.79
N ASP A 176 -1.69 18.08 5.61
CA ASP A 176 -2.56 17.10 6.24
C ASP A 176 -2.49 15.74 5.51
N GLU A 177 -2.46 15.73 4.18
CA GLU A 177 -2.22 14.52 3.39
C GLU A 177 -0.88 13.85 3.76
N ARG A 178 0.20 14.65 3.91
CA ARG A 178 1.51 14.14 4.31
C ARG A 178 1.49 13.56 5.72
N ARG A 179 0.87 14.23 6.70
CA ARG A 179 0.77 13.73 8.07
C ARG A 179 -0.02 12.43 8.14
N LEU A 180 -1.14 12.32 7.43
CA LEU A 180 -1.95 11.11 7.38
C LEU A 180 -1.20 9.95 6.72
N ALA A 181 -0.49 10.20 5.62
CA ALA A 181 0.32 9.17 4.96
C ALA A 181 1.44 8.66 5.88
N PHE A 182 2.15 9.56 6.56
CA PHE A 182 3.17 9.21 7.55
C PHE A 182 2.57 8.39 8.72
N ALA A 183 1.43 8.85 9.27
CA ALA A 183 0.75 8.17 10.36
C ALA A 183 0.29 6.76 9.96
N GLN A 184 -0.17 6.57 8.72
CA GLN A 184 -0.53 5.25 8.19
C GLN A 184 0.68 4.32 8.12
N GLY A 185 1.79 4.77 7.57
CA GLY A 185 3.02 3.99 7.47
C GLY A 185 3.53 3.56 8.86
N ARG A 186 3.61 4.51 9.78
CA ARG A 186 4.00 4.26 11.17
C ARG A 186 3.07 3.24 11.85
N ARG A 187 1.75 3.43 11.76
CA ARG A 187 0.77 2.52 12.35
C ARG A 187 0.88 1.11 11.78
N LEU A 188 1.05 0.98 10.46
CA LEU A 188 1.27 -0.32 9.80
C LEU A 188 2.52 -1.00 10.36
N GLY A 189 3.62 -0.26 10.49
CA GLY A 189 4.88 -0.76 11.04
C GLY A 189 4.74 -1.24 12.49
N GLU A 190 4.17 -0.41 13.37
CA GLU A 190 3.91 -0.77 14.77
C GLU A 190 3.04 -2.04 14.88
N THR A 191 1.99 -2.15 14.04
CA THR A 191 1.12 -3.32 14.00
C THR A 191 1.87 -4.57 13.53
N ALA A 192 2.72 -4.45 12.51
CA ALA A 192 3.49 -5.56 11.96
C ALA A 192 4.49 -6.11 13.00
N ILE A 193 5.19 -5.25 13.71
CA ILE A 193 6.10 -5.65 14.80
C ILE A 193 5.34 -6.40 15.89
N ALA A 194 4.21 -5.86 16.36
CA ALA A 194 3.42 -6.49 17.41
C ALA A 194 2.92 -7.89 17.02
N LEU A 195 2.41 -8.04 15.80
CA LEU A 195 1.93 -9.33 15.28
C LEU A 195 3.06 -10.34 15.07
N SER A 196 4.21 -9.89 14.56
CA SER A 196 5.39 -10.76 14.37
C SER A 196 5.93 -11.27 15.72
N ALA A 197 5.97 -10.42 16.75
CA ALA A 197 6.40 -10.81 18.08
C ALA A 197 5.42 -11.83 18.70
N ALA A 198 4.10 -11.62 18.54
CA ALA A 198 3.09 -12.55 19.02
C ALA A 198 3.17 -13.91 18.32
N ALA A 199 3.41 -13.96 17.01
CA ALA A 199 3.58 -15.18 16.26
C ALA A 199 4.83 -15.96 16.70
N ALA A 200 5.96 -15.29 16.93
CA ALA A 200 7.18 -15.89 17.43
C ALA A 200 6.98 -16.50 18.84
N ALA A 201 6.28 -15.78 19.73
CA ALA A 201 5.97 -16.28 21.08
C ALA A 201 5.06 -17.52 21.04
N ALA A 202 4.04 -17.53 20.16
CA ALA A 202 3.15 -18.69 20.00
C ALA A 202 3.89 -19.94 19.52
N THR A 203 4.81 -19.77 18.57
CA THR A 203 5.67 -20.88 18.08
C THR A 203 6.58 -21.41 19.18
N ALA A 204 7.19 -20.53 19.99
CA ALA A 204 8.07 -20.92 21.09
C ALA A 204 7.33 -21.70 22.22
N THR A 205 6.03 -21.45 22.39
CA THR A 205 5.18 -22.13 23.41
C THR A 205 4.50 -23.40 22.89
N GLY A 206 4.75 -23.82 21.64
CA GLY A 206 4.14 -25.00 21.02
C GLY A 206 2.62 -24.92 20.80
N ARG A 207 2.03 -23.75 20.93
CA ARG A 207 0.62 -23.50 20.60
C ARG A 207 0.52 -23.20 19.10
N ARG A 208 0.10 -24.20 18.33
CA ARG A 208 -0.36 -24.05 16.95
C ARG A 208 -1.86 -23.82 16.92
#